data_e33285f0217347af063ffd64e3c2389f
#
_entry.id   e33285f0217347af063ffd64e3c2389f
#
_cell.length_a   1.000
_cell.length_b   1.000
_cell.length_c   1.000
_cell.angle_alpha   90.00
_cell.angle_beta   90.00
_cell.angle_gamma   90.00
#
_symmetry.space_group_name_H-M   'P 1'
#
loop_
_entity.id
_entity.type
_entity.pdbx_description
1 polymer ?
#
loop_
_entity_poly.entity_id
_entity_poly.type
_entity_poly.pdbx_seq_one_letter_code
_entity_poly.pdbx_strand_id
1 'polypeptide(L)'
;MTEVFILKKRKDFVKVASQGQKMVSSALILQAAFHIPAANALPGGAGLGYTVTKKVGKAHVRNRSKRRLRAAAREIFPTHALSGVCYVLIGRHNTATRDFAKLKEEMIIALKRINKLLTKEKTSHEKAPDSAAD
;
A
#
# COMPACT_ATOMS: atom_id res chain seq x y z
N MET A 1 -2.57 4.49 16.74
CA MET A 1 -1.87 3.70 15.72
C MET A 1 -2.80 2.67 15.10
N THR A 2 -2.62 2.39 13.82
CA THR A 2 -3.42 1.41 13.12
C THR A 2 -2.73 0.05 13.15
N GLU A 3 -3.45 -0.99 13.54
CA GLU A 3 -2.92 -2.34 13.50
C GLU A 3 -2.84 -2.81 12.06
N VAL A 4 -1.72 -3.43 11.68
CA VAL A 4 -1.45 -3.84 10.30
C VAL A 4 -1.40 -5.35 10.21
N PHE A 5 -2.18 -5.95 9.30
CA PHE A 5 -2.13 -7.38 9.03
C PHE A 5 -1.60 -7.64 7.62
N ILE A 6 -1.04 -8.83 7.41
CA ILE A 6 -0.39 -9.15 6.13
C ILE A 6 -1.38 -9.79 5.16
N LEU A 7 -1.45 -9.23 3.95
CA LEU A 7 -2.22 -9.83 2.86
C LEU A 7 -1.45 -11.03 2.29
N LYS A 8 -2.14 -12.15 2.12
CA LYS A 8 -1.52 -13.39 1.64
C LYS A 8 -2.16 -13.92 0.34
N LYS A 9 -3.42 -13.57 0.09
CA LYS A 9 -4.17 -14.15 -1.02
C LYS A 9 -4.00 -13.31 -2.28
N ARG A 10 -3.69 -13.98 -3.39
CA ARG A 10 -3.52 -13.33 -4.69
C ARG A 10 -4.75 -12.51 -5.09
N LYS A 11 -5.96 -13.00 -4.80
CA LYS A 11 -7.19 -12.29 -5.14
C LYS A 11 -7.27 -10.91 -4.49
N ASP A 12 -6.73 -10.77 -3.29
CA ASP A 12 -6.72 -9.48 -2.59
C ASP A 12 -5.78 -8.50 -3.28
N PHE A 13 -4.61 -8.99 -3.70
CA PHE A 13 -3.64 -8.19 -4.45
C PHE A 13 -4.24 -7.69 -5.76
N VAL A 14 -4.94 -8.58 -6.48
CA VAL A 14 -5.58 -8.24 -7.75
C VAL A 14 -6.65 -7.16 -7.54
N LYS A 15 -7.45 -7.29 -6.49
CA LYS A 15 -8.50 -6.31 -6.20
C LYS A 15 -7.93 -4.95 -5.84
N VAL A 16 -6.86 -4.90 -5.04
CA VAL A 16 -6.18 -3.64 -4.72
C VAL A 16 -5.68 -2.98 -5.99
N ALA A 17 -5.06 -3.75 -6.88
CA ALA A 17 -4.53 -3.23 -8.14
C ALA A 17 -5.62 -2.69 -9.06
N SER A 18 -6.76 -3.39 -9.13
CA SER A 18 -7.84 -3.03 -10.07
C SER A 18 -8.77 -1.93 -9.55
N GLN A 19 -8.98 -1.87 -8.24
CA GLN A 19 -9.96 -0.96 -7.64
C GLN A 19 -9.32 0.27 -6.98
N GLY A 20 -8.02 0.22 -6.72
CA GLY A 20 -7.36 1.21 -5.89
C GLY A 20 -6.64 2.31 -6.63
N GLN A 21 -6.02 3.15 -5.85
CA GLN A 21 -5.12 4.20 -6.31
C GLN A 21 -3.69 3.67 -6.35
N LYS A 22 -2.83 4.36 -7.09
CA LYS A 22 -1.43 3.98 -7.23
C LYS A 22 -0.54 5.20 -7.14
N MET A 23 0.57 5.08 -6.39
CA MET A 23 1.62 6.08 -6.31
C MET A 23 2.94 5.45 -6.73
N VAL A 24 3.59 6.03 -7.72
CA VAL A 24 4.88 5.54 -8.21
C VAL A 24 5.99 6.44 -7.69
N SER A 25 6.98 5.82 -7.02
CA SER A 25 8.20 6.49 -6.58
C SER A 25 9.40 5.83 -7.24
N SER A 26 10.59 6.41 -7.09
CA SER A 26 11.76 5.85 -7.76
C SER A 26 12.12 4.44 -7.28
N ALA A 27 11.96 4.17 -5.99
CA ALA A 27 12.36 2.89 -5.40
C ALA A 27 11.20 1.96 -5.01
N LEU A 28 9.96 2.40 -5.17
CA LEU A 28 8.79 1.57 -4.85
C LEU A 28 7.53 2.08 -5.54
N ILE A 29 6.53 1.20 -5.62
CA ILE A 29 5.19 1.57 -6.04
C ILE A 29 4.25 1.19 -4.91
N LEU A 30 3.33 2.08 -4.56
CA LEU A 30 2.32 1.82 -3.54
C LEU A 30 0.95 1.81 -4.18
N GLN A 31 0.18 0.75 -3.91
CA GLN A 31 -1.23 0.66 -4.30
C GLN A 31 -2.07 0.59 -3.03
N ALA A 32 -3.28 1.12 -3.08
CA ALA A 32 -4.17 1.08 -1.91
C ALA A 32 -5.62 1.19 -2.34
N ALA A 33 -6.50 0.48 -1.63
CA ALA A 33 -7.94 0.51 -1.92
C ALA A 33 -8.76 0.30 -0.65
N PHE A 34 -9.92 0.96 -0.58
CA PHE A 34 -10.97 0.64 0.40
C PHE A 34 -11.79 -0.56 -0.10
N HIS A 35 -12.58 -1.13 0.79
CA HIS A 35 -13.60 -2.14 0.46
C HIS A 35 -13.04 -3.45 -0.11
N ILE A 36 -11.81 -3.79 0.24
CA ILE A 36 -11.26 -5.10 -0.07
C ILE A 36 -11.74 -6.06 1.01
N PRO A 37 -12.35 -7.20 0.64
CA PRO A 37 -12.92 -8.13 1.62
C PRO A 37 -11.96 -8.56 2.73
N ALA A 38 -10.67 -8.67 2.44
CA ALA A 38 -9.66 -9.02 3.45
C ALA A 38 -9.66 -8.05 4.64
N ALA A 39 -10.03 -6.78 4.44
CA ALA A 39 -10.07 -5.80 5.52
C ALA A 39 -11.11 -6.13 6.59
N ASN A 40 -12.11 -6.94 6.27
CA ASN A 40 -13.14 -7.34 7.22
C ASN A 40 -12.62 -8.32 8.27
N ALA A 41 -11.48 -8.97 8.00
CA ALA A 41 -10.88 -9.92 8.94
C ALA A 41 -10.33 -9.24 10.20
N LEU A 42 -10.00 -7.95 10.09
CA LEU A 42 -9.51 -7.18 11.23
C LEU A 42 -10.14 -5.78 11.19
N PRO A 43 -11.36 -5.63 11.72
CA PRO A 43 -12.03 -4.33 11.76
C PRO A 43 -11.16 -3.29 12.45
N GLY A 44 -11.02 -2.12 11.82
CA GLY A 44 -10.17 -1.06 12.35
C GLY A 44 -8.70 -1.18 11.96
N GLY A 45 -8.30 -2.28 11.35
CA GLY A 45 -6.93 -2.50 10.91
C GLY A 45 -6.71 -2.12 9.44
N ALA A 46 -5.48 -2.27 9.00
CA ALA A 46 -5.07 -2.06 7.62
C ALA A 46 -4.33 -3.28 7.09
N GLY A 47 -4.61 -3.67 5.86
CA GLY A 47 -3.91 -4.78 5.21
C GLY A 47 -2.67 -4.29 4.48
N LEU A 48 -1.64 -5.11 4.43
CA LEU A 48 -0.40 -4.78 3.73
C LEU A 48 0.18 -6.03 3.07
N GLY A 49 0.36 -5.97 1.77
CA GLY A 49 1.00 -7.03 1.01
C GLY A 49 2.25 -6.52 0.31
N TYR A 50 3.13 -7.44 -0.04
CA TYR A 50 4.39 -7.14 -0.71
C TYR A 50 4.50 -7.92 -2.01
N THR A 51 4.93 -7.27 -3.07
CA THR A 51 5.15 -7.90 -4.36
C THR A 51 6.51 -7.47 -4.92
N VAL A 52 7.32 -8.45 -5.30
CA VAL A 52 8.56 -8.20 -6.02
C VAL A 52 8.66 -9.21 -7.13
N THR A 53 8.51 -8.76 -8.38
CA THR A 53 8.47 -9.64 -9.55
C THR A 53 9.87 -10.05 -10.01
N LYS A 54 9.92 -11.07 -10.87
CA LYS A 54 11.17 -11.54 -11.47
C LYS A 54 11.90 -10.46 -12.27
N LYS A 55 11.18 -9.46 -12.76
CA LYS A 55 11.76 -8.33 -13.51
C LYS A 55 12.73 -7.51 -12.67
N VAL A 56 12.60 -7.54 -11.35
CA VAL A 56 13.49 -6.80 -10.44
C VAL A 56 14.88 -7.40 -10.40
N GLY A 57 15.00 -8.72 -10.55
CA GLY A 57 16.29 -9.39 -10.54
C GLY A 57 16.19 -10.82 -10.04
N LYS A 58 17.34 -11.39 -9.71
CA LYS A 58 17.45 -12.76 -9.22
C LYS A 58 16.79 -12.91 -7.83
N ALA A 59 16.59 -14.15 -7.41
CA ALA A 59 15.90 -14.45 -6.15
C ALA A 59 16.49 -13.73 -4.94
N HIS A 60 17.81 -13.65 -4.84
CA HIS A 60 18.45 -12.98 -3.69
C HIS A 60 18.19 -11.46 -3.70
N VAL A 61 18.11 -10.84 -4.87
CA VAL A 61 17.78 -9.42 -5.00
C VAL A 61 16.32 -9.18 -4.60
N ARG A 62 15.44 -10.07 -5.05
CA ARG A 62 14.02 -9.97 -4.69
C ARG A 62 13.80 -10.15 -3.18
N ASN A 63 14.50 -11.10 -2.58
CA ASN A 63 14.39 -11.32 -1.13
C ASN A 63 14.93 -10.13 -0.34
N ARG A 64 16.03 -9.54 -0.79
CA ARG A 64 16.57 -8.33 -0.17
C ARG A 64 15.60 -7.17 -0.27
N SER A 65 14.98 -6.99 -1.44
CA SER A 65 13.99 -5.94 -1.67
C SER A 65 12.81 -6.10 -0.71
N LYS A 66 12.27 -7.32 -0.58
CA LYS A 66 11.17 -7.60 0.36
C LYS A 66 11.55 -7.29 1.80
N ARG A 67 12.73 -7.73 2.23
CA ARG A 67 13.20 -7.46 3.60
C ARG A 67 13.29 -5.97 3.89
N ARG A 68 13.80 -5.20 2.94
CA ARG A 68 13.94 -3.76 3.09
C ARG A 68 12.57 -3.07 3.13
N LEU A 69 11.64 -3.48 2.27
CA LEU A 69 10.28 -2.96 2.29
C LEU A 69 9.59 -3.27 3.63
N ARG A 70 9.75 -4.49 4.13
CA ARG A 70 9.17 -4.87 5.43
C ARG A 70 9.75 -4.05 6.58
N ALA A 71 11.07 -3.88 6.59
CA ALA A 71 11.73 -3.12 7.65
C ALA A 71 11.25 -1.66 7.68
N ALA A 72 11.14 -1.04 6.51
CA ALA A 72 10.63 0.33 6.41
C ALA A 72 9.16 0.41 6.80
N ALA A 73 8.34 -0.53 6.32
CA ALA A 73 6.90 -0.54 6.57
C ALA A 73 6.57 -0.73 8.05
N ARG A 74 7.35 -1.54 8.77
CA ARG A 74 7.13 -1.75 10.21
C ARG A 74 7.23 -0.45 11.00
N GLU A 75 8.10 0.45 10.58
CA GLU A 75 8.27 1.75 11.23
C GLU A 75 7.18 2.75 10.82
N ILE A 76 6.70 2.66 9.58
CA ILE A 76 5.91 3.72 8.96
C ILE A 76 4.41 3.43 8.98
N PHE A 77 4.00 2.22 8.60
CA PHE A 77 2.58 1.90 8.41
C PHE A 77 1.71 2.02 9.65
N PRO A 78 2.13 1.56 10.84
CA PRO A 78 1.26 1.68 12.01
C PRO A 78 0.85 3.12 12.32
N THR A 79 1.70 4.08 12.01
CA THR A 79 1.44 5.50 12.28
C THR A 79 0.65 6.18 11.15
N HIS A 80 0.85 5.75 9.92
CA HIS A 80 0.33 6.45 8.74
C HIS A 80 -0.80 5.74 8.00
N ALA A 81 -0.95 4.41 8.17
CA ALA A 81 -1.96 3.66 7.43
C ALA A 81 -3.37 4.01 7.91
N LEU A 82 -4.29 4.06 6.95
CA LEU A 82 -5.70 4.30 7.25
C LEU A 82 -6.41 3.00 7.60
N SER A 83 -7.25 3.04 8.60
CA SER A 83 -8.11 1.94 8.98
C SER A 83 -9.03 1.57 7.82
N GLY A 84 -9.19 0.28 7.56
CA GLY A 84 -10.08 -0.24 6.51
C GLY A 84 -9.49 -0.26 5.11
N VAL A 85 -8.25 0.17 4.96
CA VAL A 85 -7.56 0.20 3.67
C VAL A 85 -6.63 -1.00 3.55
N CYS A 86 -6.56 -1.58 2.34
CA CYS A 86 -5.57 -2.59 2.02
C CYS A 86 -4.52 -1.97 1.08
N TYR A 87 -3.26 -2.14 1.44
CA TYR A 87 -2.12 -1.59 0.71
C TYR A 87 -1.28 -2.70 0.11
N VAL A 88 -0.65 -2.41 -1.03
CA VAL A 88 0.35 -3.30 -1.62
C VAL A 88 1.60 -2.48 -1.96
N LEU A 89 2.74 -2.92 -1.43
CA LEU A 89 4.04 -2.35 -1.77
C LEU A 89 4.70 -3.20 -2.84
N ILE A 90 5.08 -2.56 -3.93
CA ILE A 90 5.70 -3.22 -5.06
C ILE A 90 7.15 -2.76 -5.17
N GLY A 91 8.07 -3.73 -5.15
CA GLY A 91 9.50 -3.45 -5.31
C GLY A 91 9.85 -3.12 -6.75
N ARG A 92 10.84 -2.25 -6.91
CA ARG A 92 11.40 -1.88 -8.20
C ARG A 92 12.86 -2.32 -8.26
N HIS A 93 13.48 -2.16 -9.41
CA HIS A 93 14.86 -2.59 -9.64
C HIS A 93 15.87 -1.98 -8.67
N ASN A 94 15.60 -0.79 -8.12
CA ASN A 94 16.50 -0.12 -7.19
C ASN A 94 16.08 -0.20 -5.72
N THR A 95 15.02 -0.94 -5.39
CA THR A 95 14.59 -1.12 -3.99
C THR A 95 15.71 -1.72 -3.14
N ALA A 96 16.43 -2.68 -3.70
CA ALA A 96 17.49 -3.40 -2.98
C ALA A 96 18.72 -2.53 -2.68
N THR A 97 18.94 -1.47 -3.44
CA THR A 97 20.16 -0.66 -3.36
C THR A 97 19.92 0.78 -2.91
N ARG A 98 18.68 1.24 -2.92
CA ARG A 98 18.36 2.60 -2.51
C ARG A 98 18.77 2.84 -1.05
N ASP A 99 19.33 3.99 -0.75
CA ASP A 99 19.64 4.37 0.62
C ASP A 99 18.40 4.16 1.49
N PHE A 100 18.57 3.51 2.64
CA PHE A 100 17.43 3.10 3.47
C PHE A 100 16.63 4.30 3.99
N ALA A 101 17.31 5.36 4.38
CA ALA A 101 16.63 6.59 4.84
C ALA A 101 15.79 7.18 3.71
N LYS A 102 16.32 7.18 2.48
CA LYS A 102 15.58 7.68 1.31
C LYS A 102 14.41 6.77 0.95
N LEU A 103 14.59 5.46 1.08
CA LEU A 103 13.51 4.49 0.87
C LEU A 103 12.34 4.77 1.82
N LYS A 104 12.64 5.02 3.09
CA LYS A 104 11.62 5.36 4.08
C LYS A 104 10.94 6.69 3.77
N GLU A 105 11.70 7.70 3.34
CA GLU A 105 11.12 8.99 2.94
C GLU A 105 10.15 8.83 1.78
N GLU A 106 10.53 8.06 0.76
CA GLU A 106 9.68 7.80 -0.39
C GLU A 106 8.40 7.08 0.03
N MET A 107 8.53 6.12 0.94
CA MET A 107 7.38 5.38 1.46
C MET A 107 6.41 6.29 2.21
N ILE A 108 6.92 7.16 3.07
CA ILE A 108 6.10 8.13 3.82
C ILE A 108 5.37 9.06 2.86
N ILE A 109 6.08 9.62 1.89
CA ILE A 109 5.50 10.55 0.92
C ILE A 109 4.40 9.85 0.11
N ALA A 110 4.69 8.66 -0.39
CA ALA A 110 3.72 7.89 -1.16
C ALA A 110 2.48 7.58 -0.32
N LEU A 111 2.68 7.17 0.92
CA LEU A 111 1.60 6.81 1.83
C LEU A 111 0.72 8.01 2.15
N LYS A 112 1.31 9.15 2.46
CA LYS A 112 0.55 10.38 2.74
C LYS A 112 -0.25 10.82 1.52
N ARG A 113 0.35 10.76 0.33
CA ARG A 113 -0.33 11.16 -0.90
C ARG A 113 -1.48 10.23 -1.26
N ILE A 114 -1.25 8.91 -1.18
CA ILE A 114 -2.29 7.95 -1.52
C ILE A 114 -3.44 8.00 -0.52
N ASN A 115 -3.15 8.19 0.77
CA ASN A 115 -4.17 8.33 1.81
C ASN A 115 -5.03 9.57 1.54
N LYS A 116 -4.42 10.65 1.12
CA LYS A 116 -5.14 11.88 0.77
C LYS A 116 -6.07 11.65 -0.41
N LEU A 117 -5.60 10.95 -1.44
CA LEU A 117 -6.43 10.61 -2.60
C LEU A 117 -7.58 9.70 -2.22
N LEU A 118 -7.33 8.69 -1.39
CA LEU A 118 -8.37 7.76 -0.95
C LEU A 118 -9.43 8.46 -0.12
N THR A 119 -9.03 9.33 0.79
CA THR A 119 -9.96 10.08 1.63
C THR A 119 -10.83 11.00 0.77
N LYS A 120 -10.22 11.67 -0.19
CA LYS A 120 -10.95 12.55 -1.12
C LYS A 120 -11.93 11.75 -1.98
N GLU A 121 -11.51 10.59 -2.49
CA GLU A 121 -12.33 9.69 -3.29
C GLU A 121 -13.52 9.18 -2.47
N LYS A 122 -13.28 8.75 -1.24
CA LYS A 122 -14.32 8.26 -0.35
C LYS A 122 -15.35 9.35 -0.06
N THR A 123 -14.89 10.57 0.21
CA THR A 123 -15.78 11.71 0.46
C THR A 123 -16.61 12.03 -0.77
N SER A 124 -16.00 12.03 -1.95
CA SER A 124 -16.71 12.27 -3.21
C SER A 124 -17.74 11.17 -3.47
N HIS A 125 -17.37 9.92 -3.22
CA HIS A 125 -18.25 8.77 -3.39
C HIS A 125 -19.44 8.84 -2.43
N GLU A 126 -19.21 9.22 -1.20
CA GLU A 126 -20.28 9.39 -0.21
C GLU A 126 -21.22 10.53 -0.57
N LYS A 127 -20.69 11.60 -1.16
CA LYS A 127 -21.51 12.74 -1.58
C LYS A 127 -22.32 12.47 -2.84
N ALA A 128 -21.80 11.62 -3.73
CA ALA A 128 -22.47 11.34 -5.00
C ALA A 128 -23.91 10.84 -4.84
N PRO A 129 -24.22 9.90 -3.95
CA PRO A 129 -25.61 9.48 -3.72
C PRO A 129 -26.50 10.62 -3.23
N ASP A 130 -25.97 11.47 -2.36
CA ASP A 130 -26.72 12.63 -1.84
C ASP A 130 -27.03 13.61 -2.95
N SER A 131 -26.05 13.88 -3.80
CA SER A 131 -26.20 14.75 -4.94
C SER A 131 -27.23 14.19 -5.94
N ALA A 132 -27.21 12.88 -6.12
CA ALA A 132 -28.15 12.20 -7.02
C ALA A 132 -29.57 12.23 -6.46
N ALA A 133 -29.71 12.22 -5.15
CA ALA A 133 -31.01 12.27 -4.49
C ALA A 133 -31.63 13.65 -4.56
N ASP A 134 -30.83 14.67 -4.66
CA ASP A 134 -31.30 16.05 -4.77
C ASP A 134 -31.84 16.34 -6.16
#